data_df26c5db16dcce830319da263eab16c4
#
_entry.id   df26c5db16dcce830319da263eab16c4
#
_cell.length_a   1.000
_cell.length_b   1.000
_cell.length_c   1.000
_cell.angle_alpha   90.00
_cell.angle_beta   90.00
_cell.angle_gamma   90.00
#
_symmetry.space_group_name_H-M   'P 1'
#
loop_
_entity.id
_entity.type
_entity.pdbx_description
1 polymer ?
#
loop_
_entity_poly.entity_id
_entity_poly.type
_entity_poly.pdbx_seq_one_letter_code
_entity_poly.pdbx_strand_id
1 'polypeptide(L)'
;MVDRHPEPGFLFHTAQVSAPPELPELVVRALRMSLVRGYVQASRTETGRLLATLAATRTGTIAECGTGCGVGAAWLRSGAPKDTRVITAERDPELAHGVMDMFADDDIDVMHADWSSLAEHAPFSLIFMDAASAKHWPREEITGLLDNGGMIVLDDFIPCPTWPPLVRGRVDTLRLDWLADERFTSVDVMVADDTSVIIAVKK
;
A
#
# COMPACT_ATOMS: atom_id res chain seq x y z
N MET A 1 24.58 -6.54 -54.30
CA MET A 1 24.25 -7.62 -53.38
C MET A 1 24.09 -6.93 -52.01
N VAL A 2 22.87 -6.62 -51.61
CA VAL A 2 22.59 -5.88 -50.37
C VAL A 2 22.18 -6.91 -49.34
N ASP A 3 23.06 -7.12 -48.36
CA ASP A 3 22.82 -7.99 -47.20
C ASP A 3 21.69 -7.40 -46.35
N ARG A 4 20.53 -8.03 -46.36
CA ARG A 4 19.43 -7.70 -45.46
C ARG A 4 19.66 -8.49 -44.19
N HIS A 5 20.10 -7.81 -43.11
CA HIS A 5 20.01 -8.36 -41.77
C HIS A 5 18.55 -8.64 -41.44
N PRO A 6 18.23 -9.80 -40.88
CA PRO A 6 16.87 -10.08 -40.41
C PRO A 6 16.56 -9.17 -39.22
N GLU A 7 15.45 -8.45 -39.33
CA GLU A 7 14.85 -7.72 -38.19
C GLU A 7 14.66 -8.67 -37.00
N PRO A 8 14.94 -8.24 -35.75
CA PRO A 8 14.67 -9.07 -34.57
C PRO A 8 13.16 -9.29 -34.49
N GLY A 9 12.73 -10.51 -34.80
CA GLY A 9 11.36 -10.92 -34.70
C GLY A 9 10.92 -10.77 -33.21
N PHE A 10 10.04 -9.81 -32.96
CA PHE A 10 9.29 -9.79 -31.71
C PHE A 10 8.45 -11.07 -31.66
N LEU A 11 8.89 -12.04 -30.89
CA LEU A 11 8.08 -13.18 -30.49
C LEU A 11 6.93 -12.63 -29.62
N PHE A 12 5.82 -12.27 -30.27
CA PHE A 12 4.54 -12.17 -29.56
C PHE A 12 4.22 -13.60 -29.09
N HIS A 13 4.64 -13.92 -27.86
CA HIS A 13 3.95 -14.99 -27.18
C HIS A 13 2.49 -14.57 -27.09
N THR A 14 1.64 -15.23 -27.86
CA THR A 14 0.21 -15.28 -27.54
C THR A 14 0.12 -16.00 -26.21
N ALA A 15 0.38 -15.27 -25.13
CA ALA A 15 0.08 -15.76 -23.81
C ALA A 15 -1.41 -16.14 -23.88
N GLN A 16 -1.71 -17.41 -23.65
CA GLN A 16 -3.07 -17.79 -23.27
C GLN A 16 -3.44 -16.82 -22.19
N VAL A 17 -4.46 -15.98 -22.43
CA VAL A 17 -4.96 -15.03 -21.43
C VAL A 17 -5.58 -15.90 -20.34
N SER A 18 -4.74 -16.30 -19.38
CA SER A 18 -5.22 -16.94 -18.16
C SER A 18 -6.09 -15.92 -17.43
N ALA A 19 -7.18 -16.38 -16.85
CA ALA A 19 -7.99 -15.54 -15.97
C ALA A 19 -7.07 -14.88 -14.92
N PRO A 20 -7.30 -13.62 -14.55
CA PRO A 20 -6.53 -13.00 -13.49
C PRO A 20 -6.61 -13.86 -12.22
N PRO A 21 -5.54 -13.93 -11.41
CA PRO A 21 -5.57 -14.69 -10.16
C PRO A 21 -6.80 -14.32 -9.33
N GLU A 22 -7.44 -15.30 -8.72
CA GLU A 22 -8.57 -15.09 -7.82
C GLU A 22 -8.18 -14.12 -6.69
N LEU A 23 -9.15 -13.32 -6.25
CA LEU A 23 -8.98 -12.42 -5.12
C LEU A 23 -9.06 -13.23 -3.82
N PRO A 24 -8.23 -12.91 -2.80
CA PRO A 24 -8.39 -13.48 -1.47
C PRO A 24 -9.79 -13.22 -0.91
N GLU A 25 -10.34 -14.16 -0.15
CA GLU A 25 -11.71 -14.06 0.39
C GLU A 25 -11.90 -12.81 1.26
N LEU A 26 -10.90 -12.47 2.10
CA LEU A 26 -10.88 -11.24 2.89
C LEU A 26 -11.09 -10.00 2.03
N VAL A 27 -10.37 -9.92 0.91
CA VAL A 27 -10.45 -8.81 -0.04
C VAL A 27 -11.83 -8.77 -0.70
N VAL A 28 -12.39 -9.92 -1.07
CA VAL A 28 -13.75 -9.98 -1.65
C VAL A 28 -14.80 -9.44 -0.67
N ARG A 29 -14.69 -9.78 0.63
CA ARG A 29 -15.61 -9.26 1.67
C ARG A 29 -15.49 -7.75 1.82
N ALA A 30 -14.25 -7.23 1.88
CA ALA A 30 -13.99 -5.79 1.99
C ALA A 30 -14.48 -4.99 0.77
N LEU A 31 -14.26 -5.51 -0.44
CA LEU A 31 -14.77 -4.91 -1.67
C LEU A 31 -16.31 -4.90 -1.73
N ARG A 32 -16.96 -5.97 -1.27
CA ARG A 32 -18.44 -6.00 -1.16
C ARG A 32 -18.94 -4.93 -0.21
N MET A 33 -18.31 -4.75 0.95
CA MET A 33 -18.62 -3.69 1.90
C MET A 33 -18.48 -2.31 1.24
N SER A 34 -17.38 -2.06 0.52
CA SER A 34 -17.14 -0.82 -0.22
C SER A 34 -18.26 -0.53 -1.23
N LEU A 35 -18.66 -1.54 -2.00
CA LEU A 35 -19.75 -1.40 -2.98
C LEU A 35 -21.09 -1.09 -2.33
N VAL A 36 -21.45 -1.81 -1.25
CA VAL A 36 -22.72 -1.61 -0.53
C VAL A 36 -22.79 -0.20 0.08
N ARG A 37 -21.65 0.32 0.57
CA ARG A 37 -21.57 1.66 1.17
C ARG A 37 -21.35 2.78 0.15
N GLY A 38 -21.15 2.48 -1.12
CA GLY A 38 -20.77 3.46 -2.13
C GLY A 38 -19.41 4.12 -1.85
N TYR A 39 -18.51 3.41 -1.16
CA TYR A 39 -17.19 3.89 -0.79
C TYR A 39 -16.22 3.76 -1.98
N VAL A 40 -15.79 4.89 -2.53
CA VAL A 40 -14.99 4.96 -3.76
C VAL A 40 -13.48 5.11 -3.53
N GLN A 41 -13.05 5.24 -2.28
CA GLN A 41 -11.66 5.46 -1.90
C GLN A 41 -10.95 4.16 -1.48
N ALA A 42 -11.45 3.01 -1.90
CA ALA A 42 -10.81 1.74 -1.61
C ALA A 42 -9.51 1.59 -2.41
N SER A 43 -8.47 1.04 -1.78
CA SER A 43 -7.20 0.73 -2.45
C SER A 43 -7.42 -0.12 -3.69
N ARG A 44 -6.70 0.18 -4.76
CA ARG A 44 -6.77 -0.55 -6.03
C ARG A 44 -6.26 -1.98 -5.88
N THR A 45 -6.71 -2.87 -6.76
CA THR A 45 -6.25 -4.27 -6.78
C THR A 45 -4.74 -4.38 -7.02
N GLU A 46 -4.18 -3.51 -7.86
CA GLU A 46 -2.75 -3.46 -8.18
C GLU A 46 -1.92 -3.06 -6.94
N THR A 47 -2.31 -1.99 -6.25
CA THR A 47 -1.73 -1.61 -4.94
C THR A 47 -1.89 -2.74 -3.93
N GLY A 48 -3.07 -3.35 -3.86
CA GLY A 48 -3.36 -4.44 -2.94
C GLY A 48 -2.46 -5.67 -3.15
N ARG A 49 -2.22 -6.07 -4.41
CA ARG A 49 -1.29 -7.17 -4.73
C ARG A 49 0.14 -6.84 -4.32
N LEU A 50 0.57 -5.59 -4.52
CA LEU A 50 1.86 -5.13 -4.03
C LEU A 50 1.93 -5.21 -2.50
N LEU A 51 0.91 -4.72 -1.78
CA LEU A 51 0.83 -4.79 -0.32
C LEU A 51 0.93 -6.23 0.18
N ALA A 52 0.18 -7.16 -0.40
CA ALA A 52 0.24 -8.58 -0.04
C ALA A 52 1.64 -9.16 -0.28
N THR A 53 2.28 -8.82 -1.40
CA THR A 53 3.64 -9.28 -1.73
C THR A 53 4.67 -8.74 -0.73
N LEU A 54 4.57 -7.47 -0.34
CA LEU A 54 5.45 -6.87 0.66
C LEU A 54 5.19 -7.46 2.05
N ALA A 55 3.92 -7.62 2.44
CA ALA A 55 3.53 -8.21 3.71
C ALA A 55 4.03 -9.65 3.88
N ALA A 56 4.09 -10.44 2.80
CA ALA A 56 4.60 -11.82 2.82
C ALA A 56 6.06 -11.93 3.28
N THR A 57 6.82 -10.85 3.23
CA THR A 57 8.22 -10.79 3.65
C THR A 57 8.41 -10.22 5.05
N ARG A 58 7.34 -9.85 5.75
CA ARG A 58 7.39 -9.18 7.06
C ARG A 58 7.13 -10.13 8.21
N THR A 59 7.74 -9.80 9.34
CA THR A 59 7.48 -10.41 10.66
C THR A 59 7.19 -9.27 11.65
N GLY A 60 6.63 -9.58 12.81
CA GLY A 60 6.30 -8.57 13.82
C GLY A 60 4.95 -7.89 13.54
N THR A 61 4.91 -6.57 13.50
CA THR A 61 3.66 -5.82 13.35
C THR A 61 3.63 -5.04 12.03
N ILE A 62 2.53 -5.18 11.30
CA ILE A 62 2.18 -4.37 10.12
C ILE A 62 1.06 -3.42 10.52
N ALA A 63 1.19 -2.13 10.20
CA ALA A 63 0.20 -1.10 10.48
C ALA A 63 -0.39 -0.51 9.21
N GLU A 64 -1.67 -0.11 9.26
CA GLU A 64 -2.34 0.67 8.22
C GLU A 64 -2.93 1.95 8.81
N CYS A 65 -2.65 3.09 8.17
CA CYS A 65 -3.21 4.40 8.53
C CYS A 65 -4.39 4.73 7.62
N GLY A 66 -5.60 4.52 8.12
CA GLY A 66 -6.86 4.70 7.37
C GLY A 66 -7.40 3.37 6.84
N THR A 67 -8.33 2.78 7.57
CA THR A 67 -8.92 1.47 7.24
C THR A 67 -9.95 1.55 6.10
N GLY A 68 -10.74 2.64 6.06
CA GLY A 68 -11.88 2.76 5.16
C GLY A 68 -12.83 1.56 5.30
N CYS A 69 -13.10 0.86 4.20
CA CYS A 69 -13.87 -0.39 4.21
C CYS A 69 -13.00 -1.67 4.36
N GLY A 70 -11.74 -1.53 4.78
CA GLY A 70 -10.86 -2.64 5.11
C GLY A 70 -10.16 -3.32 3.93
N VAL A 71 -10.17 -2.72 2.74
CA VAL A 71 -9.56 -3.35 1.54
C VAL A 71 -8.04 -3.46 1.68
N GLY A 72 -7.35 -2.41 2.15
CA GLY A 72 -5.91 -2.43 2.37
C GLY A 72 -5.52 -3.44 3.46
N ALA A 73 -6.21 -3.41 4.63
CA ALA A 73 -6.00 -4.38 5.72
C ALA A 73 -6.21 -5.83 5.25
N ALA A 74 -7.24 -6.09 4.43
CA ALA A 74 -7.51 -7.40 3.85
C ALA A 74 -6.36 -7.90 2.96
N TRP A 75 -5.80 -7.03 2.12
CA TRP A 75 -4.64 -7.35 1.31
C TRP A 75 -3.39 -7.61 2.15
N LEU A 76 -3.10 -6.76 3.13
CA LEU A 76 -1.98 -6.93 4.05
C LEU A 76 -2.09 -8.28 4.77
N ARG A 77 -3.26 -8.60 5.36
CA ARG A 77 -3.47 -9.87 6.07
C ARG A 77 -3.35 -11.08 5.13
N SER A 78 -3.87 -10.97 3.90
CA SER A 78 -3.83 -12.06 2.93
C SER A 78 -2.41 -12.46 2.52
N GLY A 79 -1.45 -11.53 2.56
CA GLY A 79 -0.04 -11.79 2.26
C GLY A 79 0.80 -12.12 3.49
N ALA A 80 0.46 -11.55 4.65
CA ALA A 80 1.29 -11.64 5.84
C ALA A 80 1.34 -13.09 6.42
N PRO A 81 2.50 -13.53 6.94
CA PRO A 81 2.62 -14.78 7.72
C PRO A 81 1.60 -14.81 8.88
N LYS A 82 1.23 -16.01 9.33
CA LYS A 82 0.20 -16.18 10.38
C LYS A 82 0.54 -15.49 11.69
N ASP A 83 1.81 -15.49 12.07
CA ASP A 83 2.34 -14.90 13.30
C ASP A 83 2.65 -13.40 13.18
N THR A 84 2.40 -12.82 12.02
CA THR A 84 2.53 -11.38 11.79
C THR A 84 1.22 -10.69 12.21
N ARG A 85 1.30 -9.77 13.14
CA ARG A 85 0.17 -8.96 13.56
C ARG A 85 -0.16 -7.92 12.49
N VAL A 86 -1.45 -7.78 12.16
CA VAL A 86 -1.94 -6.70 11.28
C VAL A 86 -2.87 -5.82 12.09
N ILE A 87 -2.56 -4.52 12.18
CA ILE A 87 -3.35 -3.53 12.91
C ILE A 87 -3.70 -2.36 11.99
N THR A 88 -4.92 -1.86 12.07
CA THR A 88 -5.40 -0.74 11.27
C THR A 88 -6.22 0.23 12.11
N ALA A 89 -6.19 1.53 11.78
CA ALA A 89 -6.92 2.55 12.51
C ALA A 89 -7.85 3.34 11.58
N GLU A 90 -9.12 3.48 11.99
CA GLU A 90 -10.18 4.24 11.32
C GLU A 90 -10.84 5.19 12.32
N ARG A 91 -10.92 6.46 11.95
CA ARG A 91 -11.55 7.48 12.82
C ARG A 91 -13.05 7.60 12.66
N ASP A 92 -13.59 7.17 11.51
CA ASP A 92 -15.04 7.15 11.30
C ASP A 92 -15.64 5.96 12.04
N PRO A 93 -16.55 6.19 13.03
CA PRO A 93 -17.09 5.12 13.86
C PRO A 93 -17.92 4.10 13.08
N GLU A 94 -18.64 4.52 12.02
CA GLU A 94 -19.48 3.62 11.25
C GLU A 94 -18.62 2.68 10.38
N LEU A 95 -17.53 3.21 9.80
CA LEU A 95 -16.58 2.40 9.06
C LEU A 95 -15.82 1.47 10.01
N ALA A 96 -15.27 2.00 11.10
CA ALA A 96 -14.50 1.22 12.06
C ALA A 96 -15.31 0.03 12.61
N HIS A 97 -16.53 0.26 13.12
CA HIS A 97 -17.36 -0.81 13.65
C HIS A 97 -17.77 -1.82 12.57
N GLY A 98 -18.13 -1.35 11.37
CA GLY A 98 -18.46 -2.26 10.28
C GLY A 98 -17.30 -3.16 9.83
N VAL A 99 -16.06 -2.65 9.89
CA VAL A 99 -14.86 -3.44 9.57
C VAL A 99 -14.48 -4.36 10.72
N MET A 100 -14.62 -3.92 11.99
CA MET A 100 -14.46 -4.78 13.16
C MET A 100 -15.37 -6.00 13.09
N ASP A 101 -16.66 -5.79 12.80
CA ASP A 101 -17.62 -6.88 12.67
C ASP A 101 -17.27 -7.82 11.50
N MET A 102 -16.83 -7.25 10.37
CA MET A 102 -16.47 -8.03 9.18
C MET A 102 -15.24 -8.91 9.39
N PHE A 103 -14.27 -8.46 10.19
CA PHE A 103 -13.00 -9.14 10.44
C PHE A 103 -12.91 -9.80 11.83
N ALA A 104 -14.05 -9.99 12.53
CA ALA A 104 -14.06 -10.53 13.88
C ALA A 104 -13.29 -11.85 14.08
N ASP A 105 -13.18 -12.66 13.02
CA ASP A 105 -12.53 -13.98 13.04
C ASP A 105 -11.21 -14.01 12.21
N ASP A 106 -10.63 -12.86 11.82
CA ASP A 106 -9.61 -12.81 10.76
C ASP A 106 -8.24 -12.25 11.19
N ASP A 107 -7.82 -12.34 12.40
CA ASP A 107 -6.48 -11.89 12.87
C ASP A 107 -6.09 -10.47 12.35
N ILE A 108 -7.06 -9.54 12.32
CA ILE A 108 -6.87 -8.12 12.00
C ILE A 108 -7.36 -7.30 13.17
N ASP A 109 -6.47 -6.55 13.81
CA ASP A 109 -6.80 -5.63 14.89
C ASP A 109 -7.30 -4.30 14.31
N VAL A 110 -8.59 -4.05 14.36
CA VAL A 110 -9.18 -2.78 13.90
C VAL A 110 -9.40 -1.85 15.09
N MET A 111 -8.85 -0.64 15.01
CA MET A 111 -9.00 0.40 16.03
C MET A 111 -9.97 1.47 15.54
N HIS A 112 -10.98 1.79 16.37
CA HIS A 112 -11.72 3.04 16.22
C HIS A 112 -10.92 4.18 16.85
N ALA A 113 -10.00 4.76 16.06
CA ALA A 113 -9.08 5.79 16.52
C ALA A 113 -8.53 6.60 15.35
N ASP A 114 -7.93 7.75 15.64
CA ASP A 114 -7.04 8.41 14.67
C ASP A 114 -5.79 7.55 14.44
N TRP A 115 -5.27 7.56 13.21
CA TRP A 115 -4.08 6.79 12.83
C TRP A 115 -2.85 7.09 13.71
N SER A 116 -2.75 8.27 14.31
CA SER A 116 -1.65 8.62 15.21
C SER A 116 -1.59 7.73 16.46
N SER A 117 -2.72 7.15 16.87
CA SER A 117 -2.77 6.20 17.99
C SER A 117 -2.04 4.88 17.70
N LEU A 118 -1.75 4.58 16.44
CA LEU A 118 -0.93 3.41 16.07
C LEU A 118 0.47 3.49 16.70
N ALA A 119 1.00 4.69 16.99
CA ALA A 119 2.31 4.85 17.62
C ALA A 119 2.48 4.05 18.92
N GLU A 120 1.40 3.79 19.65
CA GLU A 120 1.42 2.99 20.89
C GLU A 120 1.70 1.50 20.63
N HIS A 121 1.61 1.05 19.39
CA HIS A 121 1.80 -0.34 18.99
C HIS A 121 3.13 -0.58 18.22
N ALA A 122 3.97 0.45 18.14
CA ALA A 122 5.32 0.32 17.54
C ALA A 122 6.21 -0.67 18.33
N PRO A 123 7.25 -1.24 17.71
CA PRO A 123 7.73 -0.94 16.38
C PRO A 123 7.01 -1.70 15.27
N PHE A 124 7.09 -1.15 14.03
CA PHE A 124 6.44 -1.72 12.85
C PHE A 124 7.45 -2.23 11.83
N SER A 125 7.18 -3.39 11.26
CA SER A 125 7.94 -3.92 10.12
C SER A 125 7.45 -3.37 8.78
N LEU A 126 6.19 -2.93 8.71
CA LEU A 126 5.59 -2.22 7.57
C LEU A 126 4.51 -1.27 8.07
N ILE A 127 4.46 -0.05 7.51
CA ILE A 127 3.36 0.90 7.67
C ILE A 127 2.79 1.24 6.29
N PHE A 128 1.50 1.01 6.09
CA PHE A 128 0.77 1.46 4.90
C PHE A 128 0.04 2.77 5.20
N MET A 129 0.32 3.82 4.42
CA MET A 129 -0.26 5.15 4.58
C MET A 129 -1.29 5.41 3.49
N ASP A 130 -2.53 5.02 3.72
CA ASP A 130 -3.67 5.28 2.84
C ASP A 130 -4.30 6.64 3.16
N ALA A 131 -4.49 6.97 4.43
CA ALA A 131 -5.04 8.26 4.83
C ALA A 131 -4.15 9.43 4.36
N ALA A 132 -4.73 10.39 3.63
CA ALA A 132 -4.00 11.55 3.10
C ALA A 132 -3.24 12.35 4.18
N SER A 133 -3.82 12.49 5.38
CA SER A 133 -3.18 13.18 6.51
C SER A 133 -1.97 12.42 7.06
N ALA A 134 -1.98 11.09 7.03
CA ALA A 134 -0.87 10.27 7.51
C ALA A 134 0.39 10.45 6.67
N LYS A 135 0.26 10.73 5.37
CA LYS A 135 1.39 10.98 4.46
C LYS A 135 2.25 12.19 4.88
N HIS A 136 1.68 13.08 5.70
CA HIS A 136 2.35 14.26 6.27
C HIS A 136 2.84 14.05 7.72
N TRP A 137 2.80 12.82 8.23
CA TRP A 137 3.35 12.51 9.56
C TRP A 137 4.83 12.93 9.63
N PRO A 138 5.26 13.63 10.72
CA PRO A 138 6.64 14.06 10.83
C PRO A 138 7.62 12.89 10.67
N ARG A 139 8.54 13.01 9.72
CA ARG A 139 9.44 11.91 9.36
C ARG A 139 10.33 11.43 10.50
N GLU A 140 10.69 12.34 11.40
CA GLU A 140 11.45 12.02 12.60
C GLU A 140 10.68 11.01 13.47
N GLU A 141 9.41 11.31 13.71
CA GLU A 141 8.53 10.48 14.51
C GLU A 141 8.33 9.11 13.85
N ILE A 142 7.92 9.09 12.58
CA ILE A 142 7.62 7.84 11.90
C ILE A 142 8.85 6.94 11.73
N THR A 143 10.05 7.54 11.56
CA THR A 143 11.31 6.78 11.53
C THR A 143 11.54 6.06 12.85
N GLY A 144 11.16 6.68 13.98
CA GLY A 144 11.21 6.10 15.31
C GLY A 144 10.25 4.93 15.54
N LEU A 145 9.15 4.88 14.77
CA LEU A 145 8.15 3.81 14.88
C LEU A 145 8.49 2.55 14.06
N LEU A 146 9.50 2.62 13.18
CA LEU A 146 9.89 1.50 12.34
C LEU A 146 10.99 0.66 12.97
N ASP A 147 10.89 -0.65 12.80
CA ASP A 147 12.01 -1.58 12.95
C ASP A 147 13.20 -1.19 12.06
N ASN A 148 14.37 -1.73 12.33
CA ASN A 148 15.48 -1.67 11.38
C ASN A 148 15.12 -2.47 10.12
N GLY A 149 15.24 -1.86 8.95
CA GLY A 149 14.73 -2.42 7.70
C GLY A 149 13.21 -2.40 7.59
N GLY A 150 12.51 -1.75 8.52
CA GLY A 150 11.07 -1.50 8.44
C GLY A 150 10.72 -0.62 7.22
N MET A 151 9.52 -0.79 6.72
CA MET A 151 9.10 -0.24 5.43
C MET A 151 7.87 0.66 5.58
N ILE A 152 7.83 1.72 4.78
CA ILE A 152 6.64 2.55 4.59
C ILE A 152 6.18 2.41 3.15
N VAL A 153 4.89 2.26 2.95
CA VAL A 153 4.22 2.32 1.64
C VAL A 153 3.22 3.47 1.66
N LEU A 154 3.40 4.44 0.75
CA LEU A 154 2.48 5.56 0.60
C LEU A 154 1.74 5.39 -0.73
N ASP A 155 0.41 5.41 -0.70
CA ASP A 155 -0.45 5.24 -1.89
C ASP A 155 -0.87 6.58 -2.54
N ASP A 156 -1.61 6.50 -3.63
CA ASP A 156 -2.30 7.62 -4.31
C ASP A 156 -1.39 8.71 -4.88
N PHE A 157 -0.23 8.37 -5.40
CA PHE A 157 0.56 9.30 -6.18
C PHE A 157 0.20 9.19 -7.68
N ILE A 158 0.21 10.33 -8.36
CA ILE A 158 0.10 10.37 -9.83
C ILE A 158 1.47 9.99 -10.41
N PRO A 159 1.58 9.04 -11.36
CA PRO A 159 2.84 8.71 -11.99
C PRO A 159 3.59 9.94 -12.53
N CYS A 160 4.88 10.03 -12.23
CA CYS A 160 5.69 11.19 -12.58
C CYS A 160 7.08 10.76 -13.08
N PRO A 161 7.38 10.89 -14.38
CA PRO A 161 8.66 10.47 -14.95
C PRO A 161 9.75 11.54 -14.87
N THR A 162 9.48 12.73 -14.30
CA THR A 162 10.43 13.84 -14.25
C THR A 162 11.24 13.88 -12.97
N TRP A 163 12.42 14.49 -13.03
CA TRP A 163 13.20 14.85 -11.86
C TRP A 163 13.62 16.33 -11.94
N PRO A 164 13.33 17.18 -10.95
CA PRO A 164 12.48 16.86 -9.78
C PRO A 164 11.06 16.43 -10.19
N PRO A 165 10.33 15.70 -9.32
CA PRO A 165 8.99 15.26 -9.65
C PRO A 165 8.04 16.46 -9.81
N LEU A 166 7.36 16.54 -10.96
CA LEU A 166 6.44 17.62 -11.28
C LEU A 166 5.03 17.08 -11.48
N VAL A 167 4.08 17.54 -10.69
CA VAL A 167 2.65 17.26 -10.86
C VAL A 167 1.94 18.56 -11.20
N ARG A 168 1.25 18.57 -12.36
CA ARG A 168 0.55 19.78 -12.87
C ARG A 168 1.46 21.03 -12.92
N GLY A 169 2.72 20.84 -13.30
CA GLY A 169 3.71 21.92 -13.43
C GLY A 169 4.28 22.48 -12.11
N ARG A 170 3.99 21.82 -10.99
CA ARG A 170 4.53 22.15 -9.66
C ARG A 170 5.36 21.00 -9.13
N VAL A 171 6.41 21.30 -8.36
CA VAL A 171 7.19 20.27 -7.68
C VAL A 171 6.30 19.57 -6.66
N ASP A 172 6.24 18.23 -6.76
CA ASP A 172 5.64 17.36 -5.76
C ASP A 172 6.61 17.23 -4.58
N THR A 173 6.51 18.15 -3.64
CA THR A 173 7.43 18.22 -2.50
C THR A 173 7.31 17.03 -1.58
N LEU A 174 6.10 16.48 -1.40
CA LEU A 174 5.89 15.27 -0.59
C LEU A 174 6.67 14.09 -1.16
N ARG A 175 6.53 13.83 -2.46
CA ARG A 175 7.27 12.78 -3.17
C ARG A 175 8.77 13.02 -3.12
N LEU A 176 9.21 14.26 -3.47
CA LEU A 176 10.61 14.62 -3.47
C LEU A 176 11.25 14.36 -2.10
N ASP A 177 10.58 14.79 -1.06
CA ASP A 177 11.03 14.62 0.31
C ASP A 177 11.19 13.15 0.72
N TRP A 178 10.29 12.24 0.31
CA TRP A 178 10.43 10.82 0.58
C TRP A 178 11.53 10.14 -0.25
N LEU A 179 11.70 10.56 -1.50
CA LEU A 179 12.71 10.00 -2.38
C LEU A 179 14.14 10.49 -2.08
N ALA A 180 14.26 11.67 -1.46
CA ALA A 180 15.54 12.29 -1.13
C ALA A 180 15.99 12.10 0.32
N ASP A 181 15.18 11.48 1.18
CA ASP A 181 15.49 11.30 2.60
C ASP A 181 16.59 10.24 2.79
N GLU A 182 17.76 10.66 3.27
CA GLU A 182 18.93 9.79 3.42
C GLU A 182 18.76 8.66 4.45
N ARG A 183 17.75 8.74 5.33
CA ARG A 183 17.41 7.70 6.31
C ARG A 183 16.77 6.48 5.68
N PHE A 184 16.30 6.62 4.45
CA PHE A 184 15.57 5.58 3.72
C PHE A 184 16.27 5.22 2.40
N THR A 185 16.01 4.01 1.94
CA THR A 185 16.17 3.63 0.54
C THR A 185 14.77 3.64 -0.07
N SER A 186 14.51 4.58 -0.98
CA SER A 186 13.17 4.84 -1.48
C SER A 186 13.04 4.68 -2.98
N VAL A 187 11.87 4.26 -3.43
CA VAL A 187 11.52 4.15 -4.86
C VAL A 187 10.07 4.55 -5.08
N ASP A 188 9.81 5.18 -6.22
CA ASP A 188 8.47 5.43 -6.77
C ASP A 188 8.13 4.31 -7.77
N VAL A 189 7.07 3.57 -7.51
CA VAL A 189 6.64 2.42 -8.31
C VAL A 189 5.29 2.71 -8.94
N MET A 190 5.22 2.79 -10.25
CA MET A 190 3.95 2.86 -10.97
C MET A 190 3.26 1.51 -10.89
N VAL A 191 2.11 1.46 -10.24
CA VAL A 191 1.28 0.24 -10.04
C VAL A 191 0.18 0.13 -11.08
N ALA A 192 -0.28 1.27 -11.60
CA ALA A 192 -1.25 1.36 -12.71
C ALA A 192 -0.93 2.60 -13.57
N ASP A 193 -1.57 2.76 -14.72
CA ASP A 193 -1.31 3.86 -15.66
C ASP A 193 -1.50 5.25 -15.03
N ASP A 194 -2.35 5.35 -14.02
CA ASP A 194 -2.72 6.60 -13.35
C ASP A 194 -2.36 6.63 -11.86
N THR A 195 -1.68 5.61 -11.34
CA THR A 195 -1.36 5.48 -9.91
C THR A 195 0.05 4.96 -9.69
N SER A 196 0.77 5.60 -8.80
CA SER A 196 2.04 5.12 -8.26
C SER A 196 2.04 5.12 -6.73
N VAL A 197 2.94 4.34 -6.16
CA VAL A 197 3.18 4.27 -4.72
C VAL A 197 4.64 4.58 -4.43
N ILE A 198 4.93 5.15 -3.27
CA ILE A 198 6.30 5.28 -2.78
C ILE A 198 6.54 4.18 -1.77
N ILE A 199 7.64 3.45 -1.96
CA ILE A 199 8.14 2.47 -1.00
C ILE A 199 9.43 3.02 -0.42
N ALA A 200 9.50 3.14 0.91
CA ALA A 200 10.66 3.65 1.63
C ALA A 200 11.07 2.66 2.72
N VAL A 201 12.29 2.13 2.65
CA VAL A 201 12.85 1.18 3.62
C VAL A 201 13.86 1.89 4.50
N LYS A 202 13.69 1.84 5.82
CA LYS A 202 14.61 2.40 6.81
C LYS A 202 15.95 1.68 6.75
N LYS A 203 17.04 2.45 6.66
CA LYS A 203 18.42 1.96 6.67
C LYS A 203 18.88 1.51 8.05
#